data_983cf6bc0d277a6aaea15920cd7ef79f
#
_entry.id   983cf6bc0d277a6aaea15920cd7ef79f
#
_cell.length_a   1.000
_cell.length_b   1.000
_cell.length_c   1.000
_cell.angle_alpha   90.00
_cell.angle_beta   90.00
_cell.angle_gamma   90.00
#
_symmetry.space_group_name_H-M   'P 1'
#
loop_
_entity.id
_entity.type
_entity.pdbx_description
1 polymer ?
#
loop_
_entity_poly.entity_id
_entity_poly.type
_entity_poly.pdbx_seq_one_letter_code
_entity_poly.pdbx_strand_id
1 'polypeptide(L)'
;MAAANISFYTQTGAEIHWRQAHSFHGDAASVKTLLAGLTGIIVMEVIFGAATWISSSYLYNGVGTVAYILCEALRLLLPCWKPQSASKSPGNYAQVAHRDWDEEDNDSEAMFNLDDPAAPRKPTPRKPVPLLLRVFTASAAILVLFLGLLRPSDPAYSFLSQTVFLTPLEKPPQRDSTFSVEIPSDLPGDFSWLYNHTALASPHHLDWLPPKALAGFRDWYENGKEGAALHYDPTHDPLKISNLDRDLVKPWRTALQSGDVKIKHVFLLKLESTRVDVFPVRRESWVGDIIRDSYGGTIPDVVDQRLANLSRNAERLTGVSADWSHSDHSWEPRGGMYATNAYTGDTFTLKSILASVCGIAPLVVDFNKEYLHHIYEPCMPHIFDALNALSGTNESSHVKGDDFKTWPWHSVFMQSITDTYDNQDLLLPVLGFKDKVTDTRIEKDSRERKDGHKPKKFNFWGYPEHELRPYFIDALKHAEKHHERLFLTHLTGQTHYPWDMPVGDKIEELMHHNIFNGRNRMNRYLNTLGVADRWIGEVFEIIEEAGVADETLVVLVGDQ
;
A
#
# COMPACT_ATOMS: atom_id res chain seq x y z
N MET A 1 -8.14 19.47 -9.02
CA MET A 1 -8.28 18.02 -8.92
C MET A 1 -7.85 17.31 -10.19
N ALA A 2 -8.47 17.53 -11.36
CA ALA A 2 -7.99 16.90 -12.61
C ALA A 2 -6.52 17.20 -12.87
N ALA A 3 -6.08 18.46 -12.71
CA ALA A 3 -4.67 18.85 -12.79
C ALA A 3 -3.78 18.11 -11.79
N ALA A 4 -4.23 17.94 -10.56
CA ALA A 4 -3.49 17.20 -9.53
C ALA A 4 -3.38 15.72 -9.89
N ASN A 5 -4.45 15.09 -10.33
CA ASN A 5 -4.42 13.68 -10.76
C ASN A 5 -3.50 13.47 -11.97
N ILE A 6 -3.56 14.34 -12.98
CA ILE A 6 -2.70 14.21 -14.16
C ILE A 6 -1.24 14.45 -13.77
N SER A 7 -0.94 15.47 -12.96
CA SER A 7 0.41 15.72 -12.48
C SER A 7 0.97 14.55 -11.67
N PHE A 8 0.17 14.00 -10.76
CA PHE A 8 0.56 12.85 -9.96
C PHE A 8 0.76 11.61 -10.82
N TYR A 9 -0.17 11.35 -11.75
CA TYR A 9 -0.07 10.23 -12.68
C TYR A 9 1.18 10.29 -13.56
N THR A 10 1.53 11.47 -14.05
CA THR A 10 2.73 11.64 -14.90
C THR A 10 4.02 11.38 -14.14
N GLN A 11 4.04 11.61 -12.81
CA GLN A 11 5.21 11.41 -11.97
C GLN A 11 5.30 10.00 -11.40
N THR A 12 4.16 9.41 -11.03
CA THR A 12 4.12 8.15 -10.28
C THR A 12 3.54 6.98 -11.06
N GLY A 13 2.91 7.23 -12.20
CA GLY A 13 2.15 6.24 -12.95
C GLY A 13 0.84 5.82 -12.28
N ALA A 14 0.43 6.50 -11.21
CA ALA A 14 -0.72 6.17 -10.38
C ALA A 14 -1.72 7.31 -10.26
N GLU A 15 -2.91 6.97 -9.83
CA GLU A 15 -3.95 7.94 -9.51
C GLU A 15 -3.98 8.26 -8.01
N ILE A 16 -4.35 9.49 -7.66
CA ILE A 16 -4.52 9.88 -6.25
C ILE A 16 -5.81 9.26 -5.72
N HIS A 17 -5.68 8.40 -4.72
CA HIS A 17 -6.82 7.94 -3.92
C HIS A 17 -7.17 8.99 -2.86
N TRP A 18 -8.01 9.95 -3.22
CA TRP A 18 -8.33 11.11 -2.37
C TRP A 18 -8.85 10.73 -0.97
N ARG A 19 -9.54 9.60 -0.84
CA ARG A 19 -10.00 9.09 0.47
C ARG A 19 -8.86 8.65 1.37
N GLN A 20 -7.74 8.27 0.79
CA GLN A 20 -6.53 7.84 1.51
C GLN A 20 -5.47 8.95 1.59
N ALA A 21 -5.74 10.11 0.99
CA ALA A 21 -4.77 11.21 0.95
C ALA A 21 -4.38 11.72 2.36
N HIS A 22 -5.22 11.52 3.37
CA HIS A 22 -4.89 11.87 4.75
C HIS A 22 -3.76 11.01 5.33
N SER A 23 -3.55 9.79 4.84
CA SER A 23 -2.45 8.91 5.27
C SER A 23 -1.08 9.49 4.93
N PHE A 24 -1.00 10.38 3.93
CA PHE A 24 0.24 11.07 3.56
C PHE A 24 0.65 12.19 4.52
N HIS A 25 -0.24 12.61 5.41
CA HIS A 25 -0.01 13.80 6.26
C HIS A 25 1.09 13.61 7.29
N GLY A 26 1.34 12.38 7.73
CA GLY A 26 2.37 12.06 8.74
C GLY A 26 3.76 11.79 8.16
N ASP A 27 3.88 11.52 6.87
CA ASP A 27 5.14 11.12 6.24
C ASP A 27 5.80 12.26 5.46
N ALA A 28 6.98 12.68 5.91
CA ALA A 28 7.72 13.78 5.30
C ALA A 28 8.13 13.50 3.84
N ALA A 29 8.39 12.24 3.47
CA ALA A 29 8.76 11.87 2.11
C ALA A 29 7.55 11.99 1.17
N SER A 30 6.39 11.53 1.60
CA SER A 30 5.13 11.66 0.86
C SER A 30 4.71 13.11 0.69
N VAL A 31 4.82 13.93 1.74
CA VAL A 31 4.58 15.38 1.67
C VAL A 31 5.52 16.05 0.67
N LYS A 32 6.82 15.71 0.69
CA LYS A 32 7.80 16.23 -0.27
C LYS A 32 7.46 15.86 -1.71
N THR A 33 6.98 14.64 -1.94
CA THR A 33 6.54 14.16 -3.26
C THR A 33 5.30 14.92 -3.73
N LEU A 34 4.32 15.15 -2.85
CA LEU A 34 3.16 15.99 -3.15
C LEU A 34 3.57 17.43 -3.50
N LEU A 35 4.52 18.01 -2.75
CA LEU A 35 5.03 19.35 -3.03
C LEU A 35 5.81 19.42 -4.36
N ALA A 36 6.57 18.40 -4.69
CA ALA A 36 7.26 18.32 -6.00
C ALA A 36 6.25 18.29 -7.16
N GLY A 37 5.04 17.76 -6.94
CA GLY A 37 3.94 17.78 -7.91
C GLY A 37 3.31 19.16 -8.15
N LEU A 38 3.55 20.16 -7.29
CA LEU A 38 2.92 21.48 -7.41
C LEU A 38 3.22 22.19 -8.74
N THR A 39 4.44 22.08 -9.24
CA THR A 39 4.82 22.67 -10.54
C THR A 39 3.99 22.07 -11.67
N GLY A 40 3.82 20.75 -11.68
CA GLY A 40 2.97 20.06 -12.65
C GLY A 40 1.49 20.47 -12.53
N ILE A 41 1.01 20.64 -11.30
CA ILE A 41 -0.35 21.12 -11.04
C ILE A 41 -0.55 22.52 -11.63
N ILE A 42 0.38 23.46 -11.38
CA ILE A 42 0.31 24.83 -11.91
C ILE A 42 0.30 24.80 -13.45
N VAL A 43 1.17 24.02 -14.06
CA VAL A 43 1.20 23.90 -15.53
C VAL A 43 -0.14 23.38 -16.07
N MET A 44 -0.69 22.33 -15.47
CA MET A 44 -1.97 21.77 -15.88
C MET A 44 -3.14 22.72 -15.64
N GLU A 45 -3.15 23.48 -14.55
CA GLU A 45 -4.18 24.51 -14.28
C GLU A 45 -4.12 25.64 -15.32
N VAL A 46 -2.93 26.07 -15.73
CA VAL A 46 -2.78 27.04 -16.80
C VAL A 46 -3.31 26.51 -18.12
N ILE A 47 -3.00 25.24 -18.47
CA ILE A 47 -3.51 24.58 -19.68
C ILE A 47 -5.04 24.49 -19.64
N PHE A 48 -5.62 24.04 -18.54
CA PHE A 48 -7.07 23.95 -18.38
C PHE A 48 -7.74 25.33 -18.38
N GLY A 49 -7.12 26.31 -17.71
CA GLY A 49 -7.59 27.69 -17.72
C GLY A 49 -7.63 28.26 -19.14
N ALA A 50 -6.58 28.11 -19.91
CA ALA A 50 -6.52 28.55 -21.30
C ALA A 50 -7.54 27.79 -22.18
N ALA A 51 -7.64 26.47 -22.05
CA ALA A 51 -8.61 25.68 -22.77
C ALA A 51 -10.06 26.07 -22.43
N THR A 52 -10.34 26.32 -21.15
CA THR A 52 -11.65 26.77 -20.68
C THR A 52 -11.96 28.16 -21.20
N TRP A 53 -11.00 29.07 -21.15
CA TRP A 53 -11.18 30.46 -21.68
C TRP A 53 -11.49 30.45 -23.18
N ILE A 54 -10.75 29.67 -23.97
CA ILE A 54 -10.97 29.54 -25.42
C ILE A 54 -12.31 28.88 -25.71
N SER A 55 -12.68 27.82 -24.97
CA SER A 55 -13.89 27.02 -25.24
C SER A 55 -15.17 27.60 -24.59
N SER A 56 -15.05 28.51 -23.61
CA SER A 56 -16.18 28.97 -22.79
C SER A 56 -17.35 29.47 -23.61
N SER A 57 -17.11 30.37 -24.58
CA SER A 57 -18.16 30.93 -25.44
C SER A 57 -18.87 29.88 -26.30
N TYR A 58 -18.13 28.88 -26.74
CA TYR A 58 -18.66 27.75 -27.53
C TYR A 58 -19.48 26.80 -26.67
N LEU A 59 -18.99 26.49 -25.46
CA LEU A 59 -19.70 25.62 -24.52
C LEU A 59 -21.02 26.27 -24.06
N TYR A 60 -21.02 27.58 -23.70
CA TYR A 60 -22.24 28.30 -23.32
C TYR A 60 -23.28 28.31 -24.45
N ASN A 61 -22.84 28.54 -25.68
CA ASN A 61 -23.74 28.54 -26.83
C ASN A 61 -24.23 27.10 -27.13
N GLY A 62 -23.38 26.11 -26.98
CA GLY A 62 -23.74 24.69 -27.17
C GLY A 62 -24.77 24.22 -26.15
N VAL A 63 -24.50 24.45 -24.85
CA VAL A 63 -25.43 24.11 -23.76
C VAL A 63 -26.74 24.85 -23.91
N GLY A 64 -26.72 26.17 -24.24
CA GLY A 64 -27.92 26.95 -24.51
C GLY A 64 -28.75 26.37 -25.66
N THR A 65 -28.10 25.88 -26.72
CA THR A 65 -28.79 25.25 -27.86
C THR A 65 -29.44 23.94 -27.47
N VAL A 66 -28.70 23.08 -26.72
CA VAL A 66 -29.23 21.79 -26.22
C VAL A 66 -30.43 22.03 -25.28
N ALA A 67 -30.30 22.98 -24.34
CA ALA A 67 -31.38 23.35 -23.43
C ALA A 67 -32.60 23.83 -24.19
N TYR A 68 -32.41 24.67 -25.22
CA TYR A 68 -33.50 25.13 -26.06
C TYR A 68 -34.21 23.99 -26.80
N ILE A 69 -33.46 23.07 -27.42
CA ILE A 69 -34.02 21.91 -28.12
C ILE A 69 -34.79 21.02 -27.13
N LEU A 70 -34.22 20.75 -25.93
CA LEU A 70 -34.91 19.99 -24.89
C LEU A 70 -36.20 20.66 -24.41
N CYS A 71 -36.18 21.97 -24.20
CA CYS A 71 -37.38 22.73 -23.86
C CYS A 71 -38.46 22.66 -24.96
N GLU A 72 -38.08 22.77 -26.23
CA GLU A 72 -39.03 22.61 -27.34
C GLU A 72 -39.55 21.19 -27.45
N ALA A 73 -38.70 20.16 -27.30
CA ALA A 73 -39.15 18.78 -27.28
C ALA A 73 -40.13 18.50 -26.11
N LEU A 74 -39.83 19.02 -24.93
CA LEU A 74 -40.73 18.92 -23.77
C LEU A 74 -42.07 19.67 -24.00
N ARG A 75 -42.05 20.81 -24.67
CA ARG A 75 -43.29 21.54 -25.07
C ARG A 75 -44.15 20.70 -26.01
N LEU A 76 -43.54 19.97 -26.94
CA LEU A 76 -44.27 19.07 -27.86
C LEU A 76 -44.86 17.86 -27.15
N LEU A 77 -44.17 17.36 -26.13
CA LEU A 77 -44.59 16.18 -25.36
C LEU A 77 -45.57 16.50 -24.24
N LEU A 78 -45.59 17.75 -23.74
CA LEU A 78 -46.43 18.21 -22.64
C LEU A 78 -47.28 19.43 -23.07
N PRO A 79 -48.32 19.24 -23.91
CA PRO A 79 -49.12 20.37 -24.46
C PRO A 79 -49.88 21.15 -23.40
N CYS A 80 -49.98 20.67 -22.16
CA CYS A 80 -50.68 21.35 -21.07
C CYS A 80 -49.83 22.39 -20.33
N TRP A 81 -48.55 22.51 -20.61
CA TRP A 81 -47.72 23.52 -19.95
C TRP A 81 -47.66 24.79 -20.77
N LYS A 82 -48.70 25.62 -20.67
CA LYS A 82 -48.61 27.02 -21.09
C LYS A 82 -47.83 27.76 -20.01
N PRO A 83 -46.62 28.28 -20.27
CA PRO A 83 -46.02 29.19 -19.33
C PRO A 83 -46.95 30.44 -19.26
N GLN A 84 -47.37 30.79 -18.04
CA GLN A 84 -47.96 32.11 -17.84
C GLN A 84 -47.02 33.12 -18.47
N SER A 85 -47.58 33.94 -19.35
CA SER A 85 -46.83 35.03 -19.96
C SER A 85 -46.20 35.85 -18.84
N ALA A 86 -44.93 35.64 -18.61
CA ALA A 86 -44.15 36.52 -17.74
C ALA A 86 -44.33 37.92 -18.35
N SER A 87 -45.02 38.78 -17.62
CA SER A 87 -45.11 40.18 -17.95
C SER A 87 -43.69 40.66 -18.25
N LYS A 88 -43.52 41.27 -19.40
CA LYS A 88 -42.27 41.89 -19.80
C LYS A 88 -41.90 42.97 -18.79
N SER A 89 -41.22 42.58 -17.74
CA SER A 89 -40.43 43.52 -16.97
C SER A 89 -39.00 43.40 -17.54
N PRO A 90 -38.49 44.39 -18.21
CA PRO A 90 -37.13 44.41 -18.68
C PRO A 90 -36.24 44.60 -17.44
N GLY A 91 -35.82 43.50 -16.86
CA GLY A 91 -34.73 43.54 -15.89
C GLY A 91 -33.45 43.95 -16.62
N ASN A 92 -33.13 45.22 -16.54
CA ASN A 92 -31.85 45.75 -16.95
C ASN A 92 -30.76 45.15 -16.01
N TYR A 93 -30.18 44.01 -16.40
CA TYR A 93 -28.87 43.66 -15.87
C TYR A 93 -27.86 44.59 -16.59
N ALA A 94 -27.46 45.66 -15.93
CA ALA A 94 -26.35 46.49 -16.36
C ALA A 94 -25.10 45.56 -16.40
N GLN A 95 -24.54 45.32 -17.58
CA GLN A 95 -23.22 44.78 -17.71
C GLN A 95 -22.25 45.72 -16.99
N VAL A 96 -21.60 45.24 -15.95
CA VAL A 96 -20.45 45.91 -15.35
C VAL A 96 -19.41 46.03 -16.44
N ALA A 97 -19.18 47.23 -16.94
CA ALA A 97 -18.11 47.49 -17.89
C ALA A 97 -16.79 47.14 -17.23
N HIS A 98 -16.04 46.23 -17.83
CA HIS A 98 -14.62 46.05 -17.52
C HIS A 98 -13.94 47.38 -17.81
N ARG A 99 -13.49 48.06 -16.77
CA ARG A 99 -12.64 49.21 -16.85
C ARG A 99 -11.23 48.69 -17.07
N ASP A 100 -10.67 48.96 -18.23
CA ASP A 100 -9.24 48.81 -18.48
C ASP A 100 -8.49 49.73 -17.52
N TRP A 101 -7.53 49.17 -16.80
CA TRP A 101 -6.69 49.85 -15.83
C TRP A 101 -5.44 50.37 -16.55
N ASP A 102 -5.57 51.25 -17.50
CA ASP A 102 -4.44 52.03 -18.02
C ASP A 102 -5.00 53.36 -18.51
N GLU A 103 -4.93 54.37 -17.63
CA GLU A 103 -4.60 55.78 -17.94
C GLU A 103 -4.78 56.63 -16.68
N GLU A 104 -3.65 57.04 -16.14
CA GLU A 104 -3.58 58.20 -15.27
C GLU A 104 -4.00 59.42 -16.08
N ASP A 105 -5.07 60.09 -15.67
CA ASP A 105 -5.12 61.56 -15.79
C ASP A 105 -6.09 62.19 -14.78
N ASN A 106 -5.59 63.24 -14.25
CA ASN A 106 -6.17 64.20 -13.36
C ASN A 106 -7.53 64.76 -13.81
N ASP A 107 -8.24 65.15 -12.84
CA ASP A 107 -9.17 66.27 -12.72
C ASP A 107 -10.65 65.96 -12.52
N SER A 108 -11.04 66.42 -11.34
CA SER A 108 -12.27 67.13 -11.03
C SER A 108 -13.64 66.45 -11.15
N GLU A 109 -14.21 66.39 -9.98
CA GLU A 109 -15.64 66.40 -9.67
C GLU A 109 -16.59 66.44 -10.88
N ALA A 110 -17.08 65.24 -11.25
CA ALA A 110 -18.29 65.15 -12.07
C ALA A 110 -19.44 64.57 -11.22
N MET A 111 -20.31 65.50 -10.80
CA MET A 111 -21.58 65.23 -10.20
C MET A 111 -22.37 64.21 -11.01
N PHE A 112 -22.80 63.11 -10.36
CA PHE A 112 -23.68 62.09 -10.94
C PHE A 112 -25.01 62.80 -11.37
N ASN A 113 -25.19 63.02 -12.65
CA ASN A 113 -26.43 63.39 -13.22
C ASN A 113 -27.25 62.16 -13.59
N LEU A 114 -28.31 61.89 -12.84
CA LEU A 114 -29.16 60.71 -12.92
C LEU A 114 -30.21 60.71 -14.04
N ASP A 115 -30.19 61.69 -14.93
CA ASP A 115 -31.29 61.92 -15.84
C ASP A 115 -30.98 61.84 -17.35
N ASP A 116 -29.99 61.06 -17.77
CA ASP A 116 -29.79 60.80 -19.19
C ASP A 116 -30.08 59.35 -19.56
N PRO A 117 -31.25 59.03 -20.16
CA PRO A 117 -31.52 57.64 -20.59
C PRO A 117 -30.67 57.35 -21.82
N ALA A 118 -29.52 56.71 -21.60
CA ALA A 118 -28.67 56.21 -22.67
C ALA A 118 -29.50 55.30 -23.59
N ALA A 119 -29.60 55.70 -24.84
CA ALA A 119 -30.33 54.96 -25.88
C ALA A 119 -29.91 53.46 -25.88
N PRO A 120 -30.84 52.51 -25.95
CA PRO A 120 -30.55 51.12 -25.94
C PRO A 120 -29.63 50.75 -27.09
N ARG A 121 -28.37 50.41 -26.79
CA ARG A 121 -27.46 49.85 -27.80
C ARG A 121 -28.09 48.58 -28.35
N LYS A 122 -28.39 48.54 -29.64
CA LYS A 122 -28.86 47.36 -30.33
C LYS A 122 -27.86 46.23 -30.06
N PRO A 123 -28.30 45.04 -29.59
CA PRO A 123 -27.40 43.91 -29.38
C PRO A 123 -26.69 43.62 -30.69
N THR A 124 -25.38 43.67 -30.70
CA THR A 124 -24.57 43.24 -31.85
C THR A 124 -24.94 41.82 -32.20
N PRO A 125 -25.26 41.53 -33.48
CA PRO A 125 -25.64 40.17 -33.87
C PRO A 125 -24.45 39.25 -33.59
N ARG A 126 -24.63 38.34 -32.63
CA ARG A 126 -23.63 37.31 -32.33
C ARG A 126 -23.41 36.48 -33.61
N LYS A 127 -22.18 36.36 -34.06
CA LYS A 127 -21.84 35.51 -35.20
C LYS A 127 -22.36 34.11 -34.92
N PRO A 128 -23.11 33.51 -35.87
CA PRO A 128 -23.64 32.16 -35.64
C PRO A 128 -22.48 31.19 -35.47
N VAL A 129 -22.50 30.40 -34.39
CA VAL A 129 -21.52 29.31 -34.18
C VAL A 129 -21.59 28.38 -35.39
N PRO A 130 -20.45 28.02 -36.00
CA PRO A 130 -20.44 27.11 -37.15
C PRO A 130 -21.20 25.83 -36.84
N LEU A 131 -22.04 25.38 -37.77
CA LEU A 131 -22.87 24.18 -37.61
C LEU A 131 -22.00 22.97 -37.17
N LEU A 132 -20.82 22.86 -37.73
CA LEU A 132 -19.84 21.79 -37.44
C LEU A 132 -19.45 21.76 -35.96
N LEU A 133 -19.29 22.92 -35.33
CA LEU A 133 -18.94 23.00 -33.91
C LEU A 133 -20.13 22.67 -33.00
N ARG A 134 -21.36 23.00 -33.42
CA ARG A 134 -22.60 22.61 -32.69
C ARG A 134 -22.78 21.09 -32.74
N VAL A 135 -22.56 20.47 -33.90
CA VAL A 135 -22.62 19.03 -34.06
C VAL A 135 -21.53 18.35 -33.21
N PHE A 136 -20.32 18.89 -33.23
CA PHE A 136 -19.22 18.32 -32.42
C PHE A 136 -19.50 18.39 -30.92
N THR A 137 -19.98 19.55 -30.39
CA THR A 137 -20.30 19.68 -28.95
C THR A 137 -21.48 18.79 -28.56
N ALA A 138 -22.51 18.66 -29.40
CA ALA A 138 -23.62 17.76 -29.14
C ALA A 138 -23.18 16.30 -29.16
N SER A 139 -22.36 15.91 -30.13
CA SER A 139 -21.81 14.54 -30.21
C SER A 139 -20.91 14.23 -29.02
N ALA A 140 -20.07 15.18 -28.58
CA ALA A 140 -19.23 15.02 -27.40
C ALA A 140 -20.08 14.86 -26.12
N ALA A 141 -21.14 15.66 -25.96
CA ALA A 141 -22.05 15.53 -24.82
C ALA A 141 -22.79 14.20 -24.81
N ILE A 142 -23.26 13.74 -25.96
CA ILE A 142 -23.91 12.43 -26.13
C ILE A 142 -22.91 11.31 -25.82
N LEU A 143 -21.67 11.42 -26.30
CA LEU A 143 -20.62 10.43 -26.03
C LEU A 143 -20.30 10.34 -24.53
N VAL A 144 -20.17 11.47 -23.84
CA VAL A 144 -19.93 11.50 -22.38
C VAL A 144 -21.10 10.86 -21.63
N LEU A 145 -22.34 11.18 -22.02
CA LEU A 145 -23.53 10.57 -21.42
C LEU A 145 -23.56 9.05 -21.66
N PHE A 146 -23.26 8.63 -22.90
CA PHE A 146 -23.25 7.23 -23.29
C PHE A 146 -22.15 6.46 -22.56
N LEU A 147 -20.93 7.00 -22.46
CA LEU A 147 -19.84 6.41 -21.67
C LEU A 147 -20.18 6.34 -20.18
N GLY A 148 -20.89 7.33 -19.63
CA GLY A 148 -21.39 7.29 -18.27
C GLY A 148 -22.43 6.21 -18.01
N LEU A 149 -23.33 5.98 -18.97
CA LEU A 149 -24.36 4.94 -18.87
C LEU A 149 -23.80 3.52 -19.09
N LEU A 150 -22.79 3.38 -19.93
CA LEU A 150 -22.12 2.11 -20.22
C LEU A 150 -20.97 1.81 -19.25
N ARG A 151 -20.75 2.66 -18.28
CA ARG A 151 -19.67 2.48 -17.31
C ARG A 151 -19.77 1.11 -16.64
N PRO A 152 -18.73 0.27 -16.72
CA PRO A 152 -18.71 -1.02 -16.04
C PRO A 152 -18.91 -0.85 -14.54
N SER A 153 -19.76 -1.67 -13.94
CA SER A 153 -19.92 -1.76 -12.47
C SER A 153 -18.88 -2.65 -11.81
N ASP A 154 -17.91 -3.14 -12.58
CA ASP A 154 -16.81 -3.96 -12.10
C ASP A 154 -16.03 -3.23 -10.98
N PRO A 155 -15.71 -3.91 -9.85
CA PRO A 155 -14.89 -3.35 -8.78
C PRO A 155 -13.57 -2.75 -9.25
N ALA A 156 -12.95 -3.29 -10.31
CA ALA A 156 -11.73 -2.75 -10.91
C ALA A 156 -11.88 -1.29 -11.38
N TYR A 157 -13.08 -0.85 -11.71
CA TYR A 157 -13.35 0.53 -12.15
C TYR A 157 -13.98 1.39 -11.05
N SER A 158 -14.26 0.83 -9.87
CA SER A 158 -14.90 1.57 -8.77
C SER A 158 -14.05 2.75 -8.29
N PHE A 159 -12.73 2.67 -8.42
CA PHE A 159 -11.81 3.73 -8.04
C PHE A 159 -11.97 5.00 -8.90
N LEU A 160 -12.42 4.86 -10.16
CA LEU A 160 -12.70 6.01 -11.02
C LEU A 160 -13.79 6.93 -10.44
N SER A 161 -14.68 6.40 -9.60
CA SER A 161 -15.66 7.21 -8.87
C SER A 161 -15.01 8.09 -7.80
N GLN A 162 -13.85 7.72 -7.31
CA GLN A 162 -13.12 8.48 -6.29
C GLN A 162 -12.39 9.70 -6.88
N THR A 163 -12.25 9.77 -8.18
CA THR A 163 -11.69 10.92 -8.91
C THR A 163 -12.75 11.95 -9.30
N VAL A 164 -14.02 11.71 -8.95
CA VAL A 164 -15.11 12.62 -9.24
C VAL A 164 -14.94 13.90 -8.44
N PHE A 165 -15.25 15.01 -9.08
CA PHE A 165 -15.12 16.39 -8.63
C PHE A 165 -15.55 16.68 -7.18
N LEU A 166 -16.56 15.97 -6.67
CA LEU A 166 -17.10 16.18 -5.32
C LEU A 166 -16.49 15.27 -4.24
N THR A 167 -15.72 14.26 -4.62
CA THR A 167 -15.17 13.27 -3.66
C THR A 167 -14.35 13.88 -2.52
N PRO A 168 -13.51 14.93 -2.70
CA PRO A 168 -12.82 15.56 -1.59
C PRO A 168 -13.71 16.36 -0.66
N LEU A 169 -14.90 16.75 -1.11
CA LEU A 169 -15.90 17.47 -0.31
C LEU A 169 -16.81 16.49 0.45
N GLU A 170 -16.83 15.23 0.04
CA GLU A 170 -17.49 14.18 0.81
C GLU A 170 -16.67 13.95 2.08
N LYS A 171 -17.27 14.22 3.22
CA LYS A 171 -16.69 13.76 4.48
C LYS A 171 -16.51 12.24 4.34
N PRO A 172 -15.30 11.70 4.56
CA PRO A 172 -15.16 10.26 4.66
C PRO A 172 -16.21 9.78 5.67
N PRO A 173 -16.86 8.64 5.44
CA PRO A 173 -17.75 8.09 6.43
C PRO A 173 -16.94 8.01 7.71
N GLN A 174 -17.40 8.73 8.73
CA GLN A 174 -16.80 8.69 10.05
C GLN A 174 -17.05 7.26 10.54
N ARG A 175 -16.12 6.36 10.26
CA ARG A 175 -16.08 5.06 10.89
C ARG A 175 -15.63 5.35 12.31
N ASP A 176 -16.58 5.33 13.21
CA ASP A 176 -16.24 5.26 14.62
C ASP A 176 -15.31 4.05 14.81
N SER A 177 -14.24 4.24 15.53
CA SER A 177 -13.26 3.20 15.85
C SER A 177 -13.87 2.02 16.62
N THR A 178 -15.09 2.17 17.07
CA THR A 178 -15.96 1.12 17.59
C THR A 178 -16.86 0.65 16.47
N PHE A 179 -16.44 -0.40 15.81
CA PHE A 179 -17.27 -1.11 14.85
C PHE A 179 -18.32 -1.90 15.65
N SER A 180 -19.46 -1.27 15.91
CA SER A 180 -20.63 -2.02 16.36
C SER A 180 -21.33 -2.59 15.13
N VAL A 181 -21.13 -3.87 14.86
CA VAL A 181 -22.00 -4.59 13.93
C VAL A 181 -23.33 -4.74 14.63
N GLU A 182 -24.33 -3.95 14.24
CA GLU A 182 -25.71 -4.29 14.58
C GLU A 182 -26.04 -5.59 13.84
N ILE A 183 -25.99 -6.70 14.58
CA ILE A 183 -26.42 -7.99 14.05
C ILE A 183 -27.95 -7.87 13.89
N PRO A 184 -28.49 -8.05 12.68
CA PRO A 184 -29.94 -8.02 12.48
C PRO A 184 -30.61 -9.02 13.42
N SER A 185 -31.62 -8.59 14.15
CA SER A 185 -32.35 -9.41 15.10
C SER A 185 -33.14 -10.56 14.46
N ASP A 186 -33.24 -10.53 13.13
CA ASP A 186 -34.02 -11.45 12.30
C ASP A 186 -33.16 -12.39 11.45
N LEU A 187 -31.89 -12.55 11.76
CA LEU A 187 -31.02 -13.53 11.09
C LEU A 187 -31.61 -14.93 11.27
N PRO A 188 -31.91 -15.64 10.16
CA PRO A 188 -32.43 -16.99 10.24
C PRO A 188 -31.33 -17.94 10.73
N GLY A 189 -31.62 -18.71 11.78
CA GLY A 189 -30.73 -19.74 12.30
C GLY A 189 -30.68 -19.79 13.81
N ASP A 190 -30.20 -20.90 14.34
CA ASP A 190 -29.92 -21.05 15.78
C ASP A 190 -28.43 -20.76 16.01
N PHE A 191 -28.14 -19.61 16.62
CA PHE A 191 -26.80 -19.17 16.97
C PHE A 191 -26.50 -19.34 18.46
N SER A 192 -27.34 -20.09 19.18
CA SER A 192 -27.17 -20.32 20.63
C SER A 192 -25.80 -20.91 20.99
N TRP A 193 -25.19 -21.67 20.08
CA TRP A 193 -23.86 -22.23 20.23
C TRP A 193 -22.76 -21.15 20.35
N LEU A 194 -22.95 -19.97 19.78
CA LEU A 194 -22.01 -18.85 19.91
C LEU A 194 -21.97 -18.27 21.33
N TYR A 195 -23.08 -18.37 22.08
CA TYR A 195 -23.16 -17.82 23.42
C TYR A 195 -22.64 -18.79 24.49
N ASN A 196 -22.55 -20.09 24.17
CA ASN A 196 -22.08 -21.12 25.06
C ASN A 196 -20.55 -21.33 25.00
N HIS A 197 -19.91 -20.76 24.01
CA HIS A 197 -18.46 -20.83 23.82
C HIS A 197 -17.91 -19.40 23.88
N THR A 198 -17.16 -19.11 24.92
CA THR A 198 -16.46 -17.84 25.01
C THR A 198 -14.99 -18.02 24.66
N ALA A 199 -14.54 -17.29 23.65
CA ALA A 199 -13.12 -17.16 23.35
C ALA A 199 -12.41 -16.22 24.34
N LEU A 200 -13.17 -15.56 25.22
CA LEU A 200 -12.65 -14.69 26.26
C LEU A 200 -12.61 -15.45 27.57
N ALA A 201 -11.44 -15.76 28.04
CA ALA A 201 -11.22 -16.52 29.27
C ALA A 201 -10.19 -15.80 30.16
N SER A 202 -10.16 -16.22 31.42
CA SER A 202 -9.00 -15.87 32.24
C SER A 202 -7.78 -16.57 31.68
N PRO A 203 -6.63 -15.88 31.51
CA PRO A 203 -5.44 -16.49 30.98
C PRO A 203 -4.96 -17.62 31.89
N HIS A 204 -4.38 -18.66 31.29
CA HIS A 204 -3.74 -19.71 32.06
C HIS A 204 -2.56 -19.13 32.86
N HIS A 205 -2.44 -19.53 34.11
CA HIS A 205 -1.29 -19.14 34.90
C HIS A 205 -0.02 -19.79 34.29
N LEU A 206 0.99 -18.96 34.05
CA LEU A 206 2.27 -19.41 33.56
C LEU A 206 3.26 -19.42 34.75
N ASP A 207 3.53 -20.60 35.30
CA ASP A 207 4.39 -20.78 36.49
C ASP A 207 5.80 -20.19 36.34
N TRP A 208 6.25 -20.02 35.11
CA TRP A 208 7.57 -19.50 34.79
C TRP A 208 7.64 -17.96 34.75
N LEU A 209 6.50 -17.25 34.77
CA LEU A 209 6.49 -15.80 34.73
C LEU A 209 7.08 -15.22 36.03
N PRO A 210 8.05 -14.29 35.93
CA PRO A 210 8.61 -13.65 37.10
C PRO A 210 7.57 -12.68 37.73
N PRO A 211 7.71 -12.34 39.04
CA PRO A 211 6.76 -11.42 39.71
C PRO A 211 6.69 -10.03 39.06
N LYS A 212 7.75 -9.60 38.40
CA LYS A 212 7.79 -8.36 37.62
C LYS A 212 7.18 -8.60 36.27
N ALA A 213 6.16 -7.84 35.92
CA ALA A 213 5.48 -7.94 34.64
C ALA A 213 6.44 -7.78 33.47
N LEU A 214 6.43 -8.75 32.54
CA LEU A 214 7.18 -8.72 31.30
C LEU A 214 6.34 -8.03 30.22
N ALA A 215 7.00 -7.29 29.34
CA ALA A 215 6.35 -6.69 28.18
C ALA A 215 5.71 -7.76 27.29
N GLY A 216 4.53 -7.51 26.76
CA GLY A 216 3.77 -8.46 25.94
C GLY A 216 3.02 -9.54 26.70
N PHE A 217 3.29 -9.75 27.98
CA PHE A 217 2.64 -10.78 28.81
C PHE A 217 1.62 -10.19 29.80
N ARG A 218 1.09 -9.01 29.51
CA ARG A 218 0.18 -8.31 30.43
C ARG A 218 -1.01 -9.16 30.85
N ASP A 219 -1.61 -9.90 29.92
CA ASP A 219 -2.82 -10.67 30.15
C ASP A 219 -2.59 -11.94 30.97
N TRP A 220 -1.33 -12.39 31.11
CA TRP A 220 -0.94 -13.56 31.88
C TRP A 220 -0.57 -13.26 33.33
N TYR A 221 -0.57 -11.97 33.73
CA TYR A 221 -0.40 -11.62 35.13
C TYR A 221 -1.75 -11.53 35.81
N GLU A 222 -2.04 -12.46 36.71
CA GLU A 222 -3.21 -12.40 37.58
C GLU A 222 -3.11 -11.15 38.47
N ASN A 223 -3.72 -10.12 38.08
CA ASN A 223 -4.08 -9.05 38.98
C ASN A 223 -5.54 -9.24 39.31
N GLY A 224 -5.87 -9.86 40.44
CA GLY A 224 -7.22 -9.99 40.98
C GLY A 224 -7.91 -8.65 41.28
N LYS A 225 -7.67 -7.63 40.46
CA LYS A 225 -8.29 -6.33 40.44
C LYS A 225 -9.29 -6.27 39.30
N GLU A 226 -10.48 -5.80 39.62
CA GLU A 226 -11.49 -5.42 38.65
C GLU A 226 -10.85 -4.70 37.45
N GLY A 227 -11.03 -5.24 36.27
CA GLY A 227 -10.49 -4.69 35.03
C GLY A 227 -9.30 -5.44 34.43
N ALA A 228 -8.97 -6.65 34.86
CA ALA A 228 -8.10 -7.53 34.10
C ALA A 228 -8.70 -7.74 32.70
N ALA A 229 -7.97 -7.35 31.66
CA ALA A 229 -8.41 -7.58 30.28
C ALA A 229 -8.67 -9.08 30.10
N LEU A 230 -9.81 -9.44 29.54
CA LEU A 230 -10.09 -10.82 29.18
C LEU A 230 -9.11 -11.20 28.08
N HIS A 231 -8.45 -12.32 28.26
CA HIS A 231 -7.55 -12.86 27.26
C HIS A 231 -8.37 -13.55 26.15
N TYR A 232 -8.02 -13.28 24.91
CA TYR A 232 -8.60 -13.99 23.77
C TYR A 232 -7.87 -15.33 23.59
N ASP A 233 -8.63 -16.42 23.74
CA ASP A 233 -8.14 -17.78 23.54
C ASP A 233 -8.65 -18.33 22.20
N PRO A 234 -7.81 -18.35 21.14
CA PRO A 234 -8.21 -18.82 19.83
C PRO A 234 -8.57 -20.31 19.80
N THR A 235 -8.17 -21.10 20.81
CA THR A 235 -8.53 -22.54 20.88
C THR A 235 -9.98 -22.76 21.21
N HIS A 236 -10.62 -21.78 21.85
CA HIS A 236 -12.02 -21.80 22.24
C HIS A 236 -12.92 -20.94 21.32
N ASP A 237 -12.36 -20.33 20.28
CA ASP A 237 -13.12 -19.56 19.31
C ASP A 237 -13.67 -20.47 18.19
N PRO A 238 -14.99 -20.73 18.15
CA PRO A 238 -15.56 -21.62 17.14
C PRO A 238 -15.49 -21.05 15.72
N LEU A 239 -15.23 -19.74 15.58
CA LEU A 239 -15.10 -19.07 14.29
C LEU A 239 -13.64 -19.02 13.80
N LYS A 240 -12.69 -19.42 14.65
CA LYS A 240 -11.27 -19.38 14.30
C LYS A 240 -10.90 -20.52 13.35
N ILE A 241 -10.46 -20.16 12.16
CA ILE A 241 -9.82 -21.10 11.25
C ILE A 241 -8.37 -21.25 11.68
N SER A 242 -7.98 -22.46 12.10
CA SER A 242 -6.62 -22.74 12.56
C SER A 242 -6.21 -24.18 12.23
N ASN A 243 -4.92 -24.46 12.38
CA ASN A 243 -4.36 -25.81 12.28
C ASN A 243 -4.06 -26.43 13.65
N LEU A 244 -4.69 -25.93 14.71
CA LEU A 244 -4.45 -26.38 16.09
C LEU A 244 -4.88 -27.83 16.34
N ASP A 245 -5.77 -28.37 15.53
CA ASP A 245 -6.19 -29.77 15.50
C ASP A 245 -5.16 -30.72 14.89
N ARG A 246 -4.11 -30.19 14.26
CA ARG A 246 -3.05 -30.95 13.63
C ARG A 246 -1.81 -30.96 14.53
N ASP A 247 -1.25 -32.12 14.73
CA ASP A 247 0.02 -32.25 15.48
C ASP A 247 1.21 -31.81 14.61
N LEU A 248 1.26 -30.53 14.26
CA LEU A 248 2.33 -29.94 13.47
C LEU A 248 3.62 -29.73 14.28
N VAL A 249 3.51 -29.60 15.59
CA VAL A 249 4.62 -29.27 16.49
C VAL A 249 5.47 -30.49 16.80
N LYS A 250 4.88 -31.66 16.85
CA LYS A 250 5.59 -32.89 17.26
C LYS A 250 6.77 -33.28 16.35
N PRO A 251 6.64 -33.31 15.00
CA PRO A 251 7.79 -33.55 14.14
C PRO A 251 8.92 -32.55 14.36
N TRP A 252 8.61 -31.29 14.49
CA TRP A 252 9.57 -30.21 14.76
C TRP A 252 10.27 -30.39 16.10
N ARG A 253 9.50 -30.70 17.14
CA ARG A 253 10.04 -30.96 18.47
C ARG A 253 11.01 -32.14 18.43
N THR A 254 10.66 -33.20 17.72
CA THR A 254 11.52 -34.39 17.58
C THR A 254 12.82 -34.03 16.85
N ALA A 255 12.74 -33.29 15.75
CA ALA A 255 13.92 -32.86 14.98
C ALA A 255 14.86 -31.94 15.80
N LEU A 256 14.29 -31.00 16.56
CA LEU A 256 15.09 -30.11 17.42
C LEU A 256 15.69 -30.84 18.64
N GLN A 257 15.00 -31.85 19.17
CA GLN A 257 15.48 -32.66 20.30
C GLN A 257 16.56 -33.67 19.92
N SER A 258 16.61 -34.09 18.65
CA SER A 258 17.68 -35.02 18.17
C SER A 258 19.07 -34.37 18.29
N GLY A 259 19.14 -33.03 18.30
CA GLY A 259 20.41 -32.31 18.34
C GLY A 259 21.09 -32.16 16.97
N ASP A 260 20.49 -32.73 15.92
CA ASP A 260 21.01 -32.67 14.55
C ASP A 260 20.76 -31.27 13.94
N VAL A 261 19.71 -30.58 14.40
CA VAL A 261 19.35 -29.25 13.96
C VAL A 261 19.73 -28.21 15.02
N LYS A 262 20.62 -27.32 14.65
CA LYS A 262 21.06 -26.22 15.51
C LYS A 262 20.51 -24.90 14.97
N ILE A 263 19.65 -24.23 15.71
CA ILE A 263 19.12 -22.92 15.34
C ILE A 263 19.69 -21.88 16.30
N LYS A 264 20.67 -21.14 15.84
CA LYS A 264 21.28 -20.03 16.56
C LYS A 264 20.61 -18.70 16.20
N HIS A 265 20.41 -18.46 14.91
CA HIS A 265 19.75 -17.25 14.41
C HIS A 265 18.44 -17.59 13.71
N VAL A 266 17.51 -16.63 13.71
CA VAL A 266 16.23 -16.73 13.01
C VAL A 266 16.03 -15.47 12.16
N PHE A 267 15.86 -15.65 10.86
CA PHE A 267 15.56 -14.59 9.92
C PHE A 267 14.13 -14.78 9.41
N LEU A 268 13.28 -13.80 9.68
CA LEU A 268 11.92 -13.72 9.14
C LEU A 268 11.93 -12.73 7.98
N LEU A 269 11.93 -13.21 6.75
CA LEU A 269 11.87 -12.41 5.54
C LEU A 269 10.41 -12.28 5.10
N LYS A 270 9.88 -11.08 5.24
CA LYS A 270 8.53 -10.74 4.84
C LYS A 270 8.57 -10.10 3.47
N LEU A 271 8.01 -10.79 2.48
CA LEU A 271 8.11 -10.44 1.07
C LEU A 271 6.91 -9.59 0.66
N GLU A 272 7.15 -8.30 0.49
CA GLU A 272 6.15 -7.33 0.07
C GLU A 272 5.53 -7.71 -1.27
N SER A 273 4.19 -7.66 -1.35
CA SER A 273 3.41 -7.92 -2.57
C SER A 273 3.82 -9.19 -3.33
N THR A 274 4.28 -10.23 -2.62
CA THR A 274 4.81 -11.45 -3.22
C THR A 274 3.91 -12.64 -2.92
N ARG A 275 3.09 -13.00 -3.89
CA ARG A 275 2.15 -14.11 -3.82
C ARG A 275 2.81 -15.42 -4.27
N VAL A 276 2.19 -16.54 -3.93
CA VAL A 276 2.68 -17.88 -4.31
C VAL A 276 2.77 -18.10 -5.83
N ASP A 277 1.94 -17.44 -6.61
CA ASP A 277 1.91 -17.56 -8.08
C ASP A 277 3.00 -16.75 -8.81
N VAL A 278 3.75 -15.94 -8.06
CA VAL A 278 4.93 -15.20 -8.54
C VAL A 278 6.23 -15.59 -7.84
N PHE A 279 6.21 -16.62 -6.97
CA PHE A 279 7.37 -17.08 -6.24
C PHE A 279 7.54 -18.62 -6.32
N PRO A 280 8.14 -19.10 -7.42
CA PRO A 280 8.65 -18.43 -8.63
C PRO A 280 7.56 -18.03 -9.62
N VAL A 281 7.88 -17.14 -10.58
CA VAL A 281 7.01 -16.79 -11.71
C VAL A 281 6.99 -17.95 -12.71
N ARG A 282 5.94 -18.77 -12.68
CA ARG A 282 5.86 -20.00 -13.45
C ARG A 282 5.15 -19.81 -14.80
N ARG A 283 5.62 -20.56 -15.80
CA ARG A 283 5.02 -20.60 -17.13
C ARG A 283 3.58 -21.13 -17.09
N GLU A 284 3.36 -22.20 -16.35
CA GLU A 284 2.05 -22.84 -16.15
C GLU A 284 1.38 -22.26 -14.89
N SER A 285 1.08 -20.96 -14.91
CA SER A 285 0.38 -20.24 -13.86
C SER A 285 -0.55 -19.20 -14.47
N TRP A 286 -1.46 -18.67 -13.67
CA TRP A 286 -2.32 -17.55 -14.08
C TRP A 286 -1.49 -16.35 -14.58
N VAL A 287 -0.37 -16.04 -13.96
CA VAL A 287 0.54 -14.97 -14.39
C VAL A 287 1.21 -15.33 -15.72
N GLY A 288 1.66 -16.58 -15.87
CA GLY A 288 2.22 -17.09 -17.12
C GLY A 288 1.22 -17.03 -18.29
N ASP A 289 -0.05 -17.33 -18.03
CA ASP A 289 -1.12 -17.20 -19.02
C ASP A 289 -1.31 -15.76 -19.48
N ILE A 290 -1.36 -14.80 -18.52
CA ILE A 290 -1.46 -13.37 -18.84
C ILE A 290 -0.27 -12.90 -19.69
N ILE A 291 0.94 -13.36 -19.36
CA ILE A 291 2.14 -13.03 -20.13
C ILE A 291 2.00 -13.60 -21.56
N ARG A 292 1.64 -14.86 -21.71
CA ARG A 292 1.44 -15.53 -23.01
C ARG A 292 0.37 -14.83 -23.85
N ASP A 293 -0.76 -14.51 -23.24
CA ASP A 293 -1.87 -13.80 -23.91
C ASP A 293 -1.45 -12.40 -24.36
N SER A 294 -0.51 -11.76 -23.66
CA SER A 294 -0.01 -10.46 -24.06
C SER A 294 0.70 -10.50 -25.42
N TYR A 295 1.29 -11.63 -25.77
CA TYR A 295 1.98 -11.89 -27.04
C TYR A 295 1.13 -12.66 -28.07
N GLY A 296 -0.18 -12.76 -27.86
CA GLY A 296 -1.08 -13.48 -28.77
C GLY A 296 -0.86 -15.00 -28.81
N GLY A 297 -0.41 -15.58 -27.69
CA GLY A 297 -0.24 -17.01 -27.50
C GLY A 297 1.19 -17.53 -27.68
N THR A 298 2.11 -16.76 -28.28
CA THR A 298 3.50 -17.17 -28.51
C THR A 298 4.47 -16.16 -27.93
N ILE A 299 5.19 -16.56 -26.89
CA ILE A 299 6.18 -15.72 -26.22
C ILE A 299 7.46 -15.68 -27.08
N PRO A 300 8.03 -14.48 -27.35
CA PRO A 300 9.32 -14.39 -28.05
C PRO A 300 10.46 -15.02 -27.25
N ASP A 301 11.42 -15.68 -27.92
CA ASP A 301 12.55 -16.36 -27.25
C ASP A 301 13.32 -15.46 -26.29
N VAL A 302 13.55 -14.21 -26.67
CA VAL A 302 14.26 -13.24 -25.80
C VAL A 302 13.49 -12.95 -24.51
N VAL A 303 12.17 -12.96 -24.55
CA VAL A 303 11.31 -12.76 -23.38
C VAL A 303 11.30 -14.02 -22.53
N ASP A 304 11.16 -15.20 -23.14
CA ASP A 304 11.23 -16.49 -22.44
C ASP A 304 12.56 -16.64 -21.70
N GLN A 305 13.68 -16.25 -22.32
CA GLN A 305 14.98 -16.25 -21.69
C GLN A 305 15.07 -15.28 -20.49
N ARG A 306 14.45 -14.11 -20.56
CA ARG A 306 14.38 -13.16 -19.44
C ARG A 306 13.56 -13.72 -18.30
N LEU A 307 12.41 -14.32 -18.61
CA LEU A 307 11.52 -14.94 -17.62
C LEU A 307 12.19 -16.14 -16.94
N ALA A 308 12.95 -16.94 -17.68
CA ALA A 308 13.75 -18.04 -17.13
C ALA A 308 14.81 -17.59 -16.12
N ASN A 309 15.22 -16.34 -16.16
CA ASN A 309 16.21 -15.77 -15.25
C ASN A 309 15.59 -14.91 -14.13
N LEU A 310 14.27 -14.75 -14.13
CA LEU A 310 13.60 -13.74 -13.29
C LEU A 310 13.55 -14.13 -11.81
N SER A 311 13.32 -15.41 -11.48
CA SER A 311 13.05 -15.89 -10.11
C SER A 311 13.83 -17.16 -9.76
N ARG A 312 15.11 -17.19 -10.09
CA ARG A 312 15.99 -18.35 -9.87
C ARG A 312 16.19 -18.71 -8.39
N ASN A 313 16.26 -17.72 -7.52
CA ASN A 313 16.41 -17.98 -6.10
C ASN A 313 15.12 -18.54 -5.52
N ALA A 314 13.97 -18.06 -5.98
CA ALA A 314 12.68 -18.63 -5.59
C ALA A 314 12.54 -20.09 -6.04
N GLU A 315 12.99 -20.46 -7.25
CA GLU A 315 13.03 -21.87 -7.70
C GLU A 315 13.86 -22.74 -6.75
N ARG A 316 15.08 -22.29 -6.42
CA ARG A 316 16.00 -23.03 -5.53
C ARG A 316 15.44 -23.17 -4.11
N LEU A 317 14.74 -22.16 -3.61
CA LEU A 317 14.18 -22.14 -2.26
C LEU A 317 12.91 -22.97 -2.14
N THR A 318 12.05 -22.94 -3.14
CA THR A 318 10.79 -23.68 -3.13
C THR A 318 10.91 -25.10 -3.67
N GLY A 319 11.96 -25.39 -4.43
CA GLY A 319 12.10 -26.63 -5.16
C GLY A 319 11.14 -26.75 -6.35
N VAL A 320 10.48 -25.65 -6.73
CA VAL A 320 9.49 -25.60 -7.81
C VAL A 320 10.11 -24.92 -9.03
N SER A 321 10.15 -25.61 -10.16
CA SER A 321 10.63 -25.04 -11.42
C SER A 321 9.65 -24.01 -11.98
N ALA A 322 10.19 -22.94 -12.56
CA ALA A 322 9.41 -21.95 -13.32
C ALA A 322 9.00 -22.45 -14.72
N ASP A 323 9.67 -23.46 -15.24
CA ASP A 323 9.40 -24.19 -16.51
C ASP A 323 9.33 -23.31 -17.75
N TRP A 324 10.08 -22.20 -17.79
CA TRP A 324 10.32 -21.46 -19.00
C TRP A 324 11.25 -22.25 -19.93
N SER A 325 11.12 -22.10 -21.24
CA SER A 325 11.85 -22.93 -22.21
C SER A 325 13.38 -22.84 -22.09
N HIS A 326 13.88 -21.73 -21.55
CA HIS A 326 15.29 -21.50 -21.28
C HIS A 326 15.67 -21.64 -19.81
N SER A 327 14.79 -22.21 -18.96
CA SER A 327 15.09 -22.46 -17.55
C SER A 327 16.28 -23.41 -17.43
N ASP A 328 17.22 -23.07 -16.57
CA ASP A 328 18.31 -23.95 -16.20
C ASP A 328 17.81 -24.92 -15.12
N HIS A 329 17.78 -26.20 -15.44
CA HIS A 329 17.35 -27.26 -14.52
C HIS A 329 18.55 -27.93 -13.80
N SER A 330 19.76 -27.39 -13.93
CA SER A 330 20.97 -27.93 -13.30
C SER A 330 21.10 -27.55 -11.81
N TRP A 331 20.21 -26.67 -11.30
CA TRP A 331 20.24 -26.28 -9.89
C TRP A 331 19.64 -27.36 -8.99
N GLU A 332 20.19 -27.47 -7.78
CA GLU A 332 19.62 -28.31 -6.74
C GLU A 332 18.81 -27.46 -5.76
N PRO A 333 17.64 -27.98 -5.27
CA PRO A 333 16.88 -27.32 -4.23
C PRO A 333 17.75 -27.12 -2.98
N ARG A 334 17.59 -25.97 -2.33
CA ARG A 334 18.29 -25.71 -1.06
C ARG A 334 17.85 -26.65 0.07
N GLY A 335 16.73 -27.28 -0.10
CA GLY A 335 16.05 -28.04 0.93
C GLY A 335 15.25 -27.12 1.86
N GLY A 336 14.47 -27.72 2.72
CA GLY A 336 13.59 -27.01 3.64
C GLY A 336 12.15 -27.48 3.55
N MET A 337 11.24 -26.65 4.05
CA MET A 337 9.82 -26.95 4.05
C MET A 337 9.05 -25.82 3.34
N TYR A 338 8.21 -26.22 2.42
CA TYR A 338 7.29 -25.33 1.74
C TYR A 338 5.86 -25.60 2.20
N ALA A 339 5.21 -24.59 2.77
CA ALA A 339 3.83 -24.69 3.22
C ALA A 339 2.88 -24.39 2.07
N THR A 340 2.07 -25.39 1.68
CA THR A 340 0.95 -25.20 0.75
C THR A 340 -0.27 -24.67 1.49
N ASN A 341 -1.12 -23.90 0.81
CA ASN A 341 -2.35 -23.33 1.38
C ASN A 341 -2.11 -22.45 2.63
N ALA A 342 -0.97 -21.76 2.66
CA ALA A 342 -0.72 -20.69 3.62
C ALA A 342 -1.33 -19.39 3.08
N TYR A 343 -2.02 -18.67 3.94
CA TYR A 343 -2.67 -17.40 3.60
C TYR A 343 -2.17 -16.30 4.50
N THR A 344 -2.08 -15.09 3.96
CA THR A 344 -1.78 -13.93 4.79
C THR A 344 -2.98 -13.63 5.70
N GLY A 345 -2.72 -13.00 6.84
CA GLY A 345 -3.80 -12.60 7.75
C GLY A 345 -4.67 -11.49 7.18
N ASP A 346 -4.08 -10.57 6.43
CA ASP A 346 -4.75 -9.42 5.83
C ASP A 346 -3.95 -8.93 4.61
N THR A 347 -4.51 -7.99 3.87
CA THR A 347 -3.89 -7.32 2.73
C THR A 347 -3.23 -5.98 3.10
N PHE A 348 -3.14 -5.64 4.37
CA PHE A 348 -2.46 -4.46 4.89
C PHE A 348 -1.19 -4.86 5.66
N THR A 349 -0.09 -4.18 5.37
CA THR A 349 1.24 -4.51 5.90
C THR A 349 1.27 -4.59 7.42
N LEU A 350 0.69 -3.61 8.16
CA LEU A 350 0.70 -3.64 9.62
C LEU A 350 -0.03 -4.85 10.19
N LYS A 351 -1.20 -5.18 9.66
CA LYS A 351 -1.98 -6.37 10.08
C LYS A 351 -1.26 -7.66 9.75
N SER A 352 -0.60 -7.70 8.60
CA SER A 352 0.19 -8.85 8.18
C SER A 352 1.47 -9.02 9.01
N ILE A 353 2.12 -7.92 9.44
CA ILE A 353 3.21 -7.96 10.41
C ILE A 353 2.74 -8.53 11.75
N LEU A 354 1.60 -8.07 12.28
CA LEU A 354 1.00 -8.59 13.50
C LEU A 354 0.75 -10.10 13.40
N ALA A 355 0.16 -10.55 12.31
CA ALA A 355 -0.08 -11.98 12.09
C ALA A 355 1.22 -12.80 12.07
N SER A 356 2.28 -12.28 11.42
CA SER A 356 3.55 -13.00 11.29
C SER A 356 4.41 -12.98 12.56
N VAL A 357 4.39 -11.86 13.30
CA VAL A 357 5.28 -11.64 14.45
C VAL A 357 4.62 -11.99 15.78
N CYS A 358 3.30 -11.82 15.88
CA CYS A 358 2.55 -12.08 17.11
C CYS A 358 1.61 -13.30 17.01
N GLY A 359 1.44 -13.89 15.82
CA GLY A 359 0.61 -15.07 15.63
C GLY A 359 -0.89 -14.83 15.82
N ILE A 360 -1.35 -13.59 15.70
CA ILE A 360 -2.74 -13.20 15.93
C ILE A 360 -3.51 -13.02 14.61
N ALA A 361 -4.82 -13.19 14.69
CA ALA A 361 -5.72 -12.76 13.62
C ALA A 361 -5.67 -11.23 13.47
N PRO A 362 -5.96 -10.68 12.29
CA PRO A 362 -5.99 -9.24 12.09
C PRO A 362 -6.90 -8.55 13.11
N LEU A 363 -6.39 -7.52 13.76
CA LEU A 363 -7.19 -6.72 14.67
C LEU A 363 -8.31 -6.01 13.90
N VAL A 364 -9.51 -6.00 14.46
CA VAL A 364 -10.67 -5.29 13.91
C VAL A 364 -10.55 -3.82 14.29
N VAL A 365 -9.64 -3.13 13.64
CA VAL A 365 -9.33 -1.72 13.87
C VAL A 365 -9.16 -1.01 12.53
N ASP A 366 -9.32 0.31 12.55
CA ASP A 366 -9.07 1.12 11.37
C ASP A 366 -7.60 0.98 10.91
N PHE A 367 -7.42 1.07 9.62
CA PHE A 367 -6.11 1.07 8.98
C PHE A 367 -5.15 2.08 9.65
N ASN A 368 -3.93 1.66 9.93
CA ASN A 368 -2.85 2.43 10.55
C ASN A 368 -3.08 2.82 12.03
N LYS A 369 -3.99 2.17 12.72
CA LYS A 369 -4.27 2.44 14.15
C LYS A 369 -4.00 1.25 15.06
N GLU A 370 -3.41 0.19 14.54
CA GLU A 370 -3.11 -1.04 15.26
C GLU A 370 -2.29 -0.78 16.53
N TYR A 371 -1.37 0.18 16.48
CA TYR A 371 -0.51 0.56 17.62
C TYR A 371 -1.28 1.15 18.82
N LEU A 372 -2.53 1.60 18.62
CA LEU A 372 -3.40 2.14 19.68
C LEU A 372 -4.19 1.05 20.40
N HIS A 373 -4.23 -0.16 19.85
CA HIS A 373 -5.10 -1.22 20.32
C HIS A 373 -4.30 -2.31 21.05
N HIS A 374 -5.01 -3.03 21.92
CA HIS A 374 -4.41 -4.11 22.68
C HIS A 374 -4.06 -5.30 21.78
N ILE A 375 -2.81 -5.73 21.84
CA ILE A 375 -2.32 -6.96 21.22
C ILE A 375 -2.38 -8.04 22.28
N TYR A 376 -3.27 -9.01 22.09
CA TYR A 376 -3.64 -10.00 23.10
C TYR A 376 -2.69 -11.20 23.22
N GLU A 377 -1.68 -11.29 22.34
CA GLU A 377 -0.62 -12.30 22.40
C GLU A 377 0.75 -11.65 22.50
N PRO A 378 1.71 -12.25 23.19
CA PRO A 378 3.08 -11.76 23.15
C PRO A 378 3.68 -12.00 21.76
N CYS A 379 4.29 -10.96 21.21
CA CYS A 379 4.99 -11.07 19.93
C CYS A 379 6.37 -11.76 20.12
N MET A 380 6.94 -12.29 19.05
CA MET A 380 8.24 -12.97 19.09
C MET A 380 9.33 -12.18 19.83
N PRO A 381 9.52 -10.85 19.64
CA PRO A 381 10.50 -10.09 20.41
C PRO A 381 10.22 -10.11 21.92
N HIS A 382 8.95 -10.09 22.34
CA HIS A 382 8.58 -10.19 23.76
C HIS A 382 8.94 -11.54 24.34
N ILE A 383 8.71 -12.64 23.57
CA ILE A 383 9.07 -14.00 23.97
C ILE A 383 10.59 -14.11 24.15
N PHE A 384 11.37 -13.55 23.22
CA PHE A 384 12.82 -13.56 23.30
C PHE A 384 13.34 -12.72 24.48
N ASP A 385 12.75 -11.56 24.75
CA ASP A 385 13.05 -10.75 25.93
C ASP A 385 12.72 -11.51 27.25
N ALA A 386 11.61 -12.24 27.27
CA ALA A 386 11.25 -13.09 28.41
C ALA A 386 12.27 -14.21 28.64
N LEU A 387 12.71 -14.88 27.57
CA LEU A 387 13.76 -15.90 27.64
C LEU A 387 15.08 -15.32 28.16
N ASN A 388 15.46 -14.11 27.74
CA ASN A 388 16.63 -13.42 28.25
C ASN A 388 16.50 -13.14 29.76
N ALA A 389 15.34 -12.65 30.21
CA ALA A 389 15.10 -12.36 31.62
C ALA A 389 15.15 -13.61 32.50
N LEU A 390 14.63 -14.74 32.01
CA LEU A 390 14.64 -16.02 32.72
C LEU A 390 16.03 -16.66 32.80
N SER A 391 16.85 -16.47 31.76
CA SER A 391 18.19 -17.03 31.70
C SER A 391 19.20 -16.30 32.60
N GLY A 392 18.79 -15.22 33.28
CA GLY A 392 19.68 -14.41 34.11
C GLY A 392 20.77 -13.68 33.33
N THR A 393 20.59 -13.55 32.01
CA THR A 393 21.51 -12.89 31.08
C THR A 393 21.34 -11.36 31.09
N ASN A 394 21.02 -10.77 32.27
CA ASN A 394 21.14 -9.32 32.44
C ASN A 394 22.60 -8.93 32.16
N GLU A 395 22.82 -7.75 31.59
CA GLU A 395 24.07 -7.16 31.07
C GLU A 395 25.37 -7.35 31.89
N SER A 396 25.30 -7.94 33.06
CA SER A 396 26.43 -8.14 33.97
C SER A 396 26.80 -9.60 34.28
N SER A 397 26.08 -10.59 33.76
CA SER A 397 26.49 -12.00 33.92
C SER A 397 27.31 -12.44 32.71
N HIS A 398 28.58 -12.72 32.91
CA HIS A 398 29.48 -13.29 31.91
C HIS A 398 28.82 -14.50 31.23
N VAL A 399 28.62 -14.39 29.91
CA VAL A 399 28.19 -15.49 29.05
C VAL A 399 29.08 -16.68 29.36
N LYS A 400 28.49 -17.75 29.86
CA LYS A 400 29.25 -18.96 30.23
C LYS A 400 29.37 -19.86 29.01
N GLY A 401 30.51 -19.73 28.31
CA GLY A 401 30.94 -20.75 27.33
C GLY A 401 30.40 -20.57 25.91
N ASP A 402 30.85 -21.46 25.03
CA ASP A 402 30.53 -21.49 23.59
C ASP A 402 29.14 -22.07 23.28
N ASP A 403 28.33 -22.41 24.29
CA ASP A 403 26.99 -22.95 24.07
C ASP A 403 26.02 -21.81 23.72
N PHE A 404 25.74 -21.65 22.42
CA PHE A 404 24.84 -20.62 21.91
C PHE A 404 23.43 -20.70 22.52
N LYS A 405 23.00 -21.82 23.09
CA LYS A 405 21.70 -21.95 23.75
C LYS A 405 21.57 -21.04 24.97
N THR A 406 22.71 -20.63 25.55
CA THR A 406 22.77 -19.72 26.69
C THR A 406 22.90 -18.24 26.29
N TRP A 407 23.07 -17.96 24.99
CA TRP A 407 23.27 -16.62 24.50
C TRP A 407 21.94 -15.85 24.50
N PRO A 408 21.95 -14.55 24.86
CA PRO A 408 20.76 -13.73 24.83
C PRO A 408 20.29 -13.48 23.39
N TRP A 409 18.99 -13.31 23.23
CA TRP A 409 18.39 -12.93 21.96
C TRP A 409 18.44 -11.43 21.76
N HIS A 410 18.78 -11.02 20.56
CA HIS A 410 18.67 -9.66 20.06
C HIS A 410 17.66 -9.63 18.90
N SER A 411 16.60 -8.81 19.05
CA SER A 411 15.56 -8.66 18.03
C SER A 411 15.76 -7.34 17.28
N VAL A 412 15.87 -7.41 15.95
CA VAL A 412 16.05 -6.26 15.07
C VAL A 412 15.06 -6.30 13.91
N PHE A 413 14.54 -5.12 13.53
CA PHE A 413 13.67 -4.96 12.37
C PHE A 413 14.40 -4.17 11.28
N MET A 414 14.38 -4.64 10.03
CA MET A 414 15.07 -3.99 8.92
C MET A 414 14.15 -3.84 7.71
N GLN A 415 14.11 -2.65 7.15
CA GLN A 415 13.52 -2.34 5.85
C GLN A 415 14.23 -1.16 5.21
N SER A 416 14.30 -1.14 3.87
CA SER A 416 14.97 -0.05 3.14
C SER A 416 14.05 1.14 2.85
N ILE A 417 12.76 0.99 3.15
CA ILE A 417 11.72 1.98 2.89
C ILE A 417 11.29 2.68 4.19
N THR A 418 10.48 3.73 4.06
CA THR A 418 9.94 4.49 5.20
C THR A 418 9.06 3.63 6.10
N ASP A 419 9.10 3.88 7.39
CA ASP A 419 8.23 3.28 8.41
C ASP A 419 7.18 4.26 8.97
N THR A 420 7.12 5.49 8.45
CA THR A 420 6.24 6.54 8.97
C THR A 420 4.92 6.67 8.22
N TYR A 421 4.85 6.15 7.00
CA TYR A 421 3.68 6.30 6.14
C TYR A 421 2.39 5.73 6.76
N ASP A 422 2.49 4.57 7.37
CA ASP A 422 1.36 3.82 7.95
C ASP A 422 1.43 3.72 9.48
N ASN A 423 2.23 4.57 10.15
CA ASN A 423 2.50 4.53 11.58
C ASN A 423 3.20 3.23 12.05
N GLN A 424 3.94 2.57 11.17
CA GLN A 424 4.71 1.38 11.52
C GLN A 424 5.79 1.70 12.56
N ASP A 425 6.36 2.92 12.51
CA ASP A 425 7.31 3.44 13.49
C ASP A 425 6.75 3.46 14.93
N LEU A 426 5.43 3.64 15.07
CA LEU A 426 4.72 3.59 16.34
C LEU A 426 4.35 2.15 16.73
N LEU A 427 4.13 1.27 15.76
CA LEU A 427 3.77 -0.12 16.01
C LEU A 427 4.97 -0.97 16.41
N LEU A 428 6.12 -0.84 15.76
CA LEU A 428 7.30 -1.69 16.01
C LEU A 428 7.73 -1.73 17.48
N PRO A 429 7.77 -0.59 18.24
CA PRO A 429 8.05 -0.63 19.68
C PRO A 429 6.99 -1.40 20.47
N VAL A 430 5.71 -1.34 20.06
CA VAL A 430 4.61 -2.07 20.72
C VAL A 430 4.77 -3.57 20.49
N LEU A 431 5.38 -4.01 19.37
CA LEU A 431 5.73 -5.40 19.10
C LEU A 431 6.98 -5.89 19.83
N GLY A 432 7.68 -4.98 20.53
CA GLY A 432 8.90 -5.29 21.29
C GLY A 432 10.21 -5.12 20.51
N PHE A 433 10.19 -4.60 19.29
CA PHE A 433 11.43 -4.25 18.58
C PHE A 433 12.06 -3.01 19.19
N LYS A 434 13.29 -3.15 19.70
CA LYS A 434 14.06 -2.05 20.29
C LYS A 434 15.07 -1.47 19.31
N ASP A 435 15.46 -2.25 18.31
CA ASP A 435 16.42 -1.87 17.29
C ASP A 435 15.79 -2.00 15.90
N LYS A 436 16.01 -0.97 15.07
CA LYS A 436 15.48 -0.95 13.71
C LYS A 436 16.41 -0.23 12.74
N VAL A 437 16.41 -0.69 11.50
CA VAL A 437 17.06 -0.03 10.35
C VAL A 437 15.98 0.27 9.32
N THR A 438 15.81 1.55 9.00
CA THR A 438 14.85 2.04 8.00
C THR A 438 15.53 3.02 7.05
N ASP A 439 14.81 3.56 6.08
CA ASP A 439 15.33 4.59 5.17
C ASP A 439 15.94 5.78 5.90
N THR A 440 15.38 6.18 7.03
CA THR A 440 15.89 7.27 7.87
C THR A 440 17.30 6.95 8.41
N ARG A 441 17.55 5.71 8.81
CA ARG A 441 18.86 5.27 9.26
C ARG A 441 19.87 5.23 8.10
N ILE A 442 19.46 4.67 6.95
CA ILE A 442 20.27 4.64 5.74
C ILE A 442 20.65 6.07 5.31
N GLU A 443 19.69 7.00 5.31
CA GLU A 443 19.93 8.40 4.96
C GLU A 443 20.90 9.08 5.92
N LYS A 444 20.75 8.86 7.23
CA LYS A 444 21.66 9.41 8.25
C LYS A 444 23.07 8.89 8.05
N ASP A 445 23.24 7.58 7.99
CA ASP A 445 24.54 6.94 7.91
C ASP A 445 25.25 7.29 6.58
N SER A 446 24.49 7.50 5.50
CA SER A 446 25.04 7.93 4.20
C SER A 446 25.72 9.29 4.25
N ARG A 447 25.29 10.18 5.13
CA ARG A 447 25.92 11.50 5.33
C ARG A 447 27.26 11.40 6.06
N GLU A 448 27.44 10.34 6.85
CA GLU A 448 28.62 10.08 7.68
C GLU A 448 29.64 9.17 6.98
N ARG A 449 29.26 8.55 5.85
CA ARG A 449 30.12 7.61 5.10
C ARG A 449 31.33 8.32 4.50
N LYS A 450 32.49 7.72 4.74
CA LYS A 450 33.79 8.22 4.23
C LYS A 450 34.17 7.67 2.86
N ASP A 451 33.49 6.60 2.40
CA ASP A 451 33.72 5.94 1.12
C ASP A 451 33.15 6.71 -0.08
N GLY A 452 32.41 7.78 0.16
CA GLY A 452 31.77 8.60 -0.88
C GLY A 452 30.52 7.98 -1.52
N HIS A 453 30.12 6.78 -1.10
CA HIS A 453 28.87 6.16 -1.58
C HIS A 453 27.67 6.95 -1.09
N LYS A 454 26.82 7.36 -2.03
CA LYS A 454 25.56 8.06 -1.74
C LYS A 454 24.42 7.22 -2.28
N PRO A 455 23.71 6.48 -1.41
CA PRO A 455 22.56 5.72 -1.81
C PRO A 455 21.52 6.63 -2.47
N LYS A 456 20.87 6.13 -3.51
CA LYS A 456 19.82 6.86 -4.22
C LYS A 456 18.49 6.18 -3.98
N LYS A 457 17.49 6.96 -3.54
CA LYS A 457 16.12 6.46 -3.44
C LYS A 457 15.63 6.03 -4.82
N PHE A 458 14.98 4.87 -4.90
CA PHE A 458 14.36 4.42 -6.15
C PHE A 458 13.01 5.12 -6.39
N ASN A 459 12.33 5.51 -5.30
CA ASN A 459 11.14 6.37 -5.32
C ASN A 459 10.96 7.05 -3.96
N PHE A 460 9.75 7.56 -3.70
CA PHE A 460 9.43 8.25 -2.45
C PHE A 460 9.39 7.30 -1.23
N TRP A 461 9.26 5.99 -1.43
CA TRP A 461 9.27 5.03 -0.33
C TRP A 461 10.65 4.89 0.30
N GLY A 462 11.70 4.80 -0.49
CA GLY A 462 13.02 4.63 0.09
C GLY A 462 14.11 4.16 -0.87
N TYR A 463 14.99 3.35 -0.34
CA TYR A 463 16.19 2.85 -1.01
C TYR A 463 16.01 1.40 -1.49
N PRO A 464 16.75 0.97 -2.53
CA PRO A 464 16.80 -0.44 -2.89
C PRO A 464 17.32 -1.31 -1.74
N GLU A 465 16.84 -2.56 -1.64
CA GLU A 465 17.20 -3.46 -0.54
C GLU A 465 18.70 -3.71 -0.41
N HIS A 466 19.47 -3.70 -1.50
CA HIS A 466 20.93 -3.91 -1.43
C HIS A 466 21.65 -2.87 -0.55
N GLU A 467 21.04 -1.71 -0.30
CA GLU A 467 21.58 -0.73 0.66
C GLU A 467 21.49 -1.24 2.11
N LEU A 468 20.73 -2.31 2.38
CA LEU A 468 20.69 -2.99 3.66
C LEU A 468 21.84 -4.00 3.85
N ARG A 469 22.54 -4.39 2.79
CA ARG A 469 23.63 -5.38 2.86
C ARG A 469 24.61 -5.12 4.01
N PRO A 470 25.18 -3.91 4.19
CA PRO A 470 26.10 -3.64 5.30
C PRO A 470 25.44 -3.84 6.68
N TYR A 471 24.17 -3.52 6.83
CA TYR A 471 23.46 -3.65 8.11
C TYR A 471 23.20 -5.12 8.47
N PHE A 472 22.89 -5.97 7.49
CA PHE A 472 22.80 -7.42 7.70
C PHE A 472 24.14 -8.01 8.15
N ILE A 473 25.22 -7.64 7.46
CA ILE A 473 26.57 -8.07 7.79
C ILE A 473 26.96 -7.61 9.19
N ASP A 474 26.69 -6.34 9.51
CA ASP A 474 27.04 -5.78 10.81
C ASP A 474 26.23 -6.40 11.95
N ALA A 475 24.93 -6.68 11.73
CA ALA A 475 24.09 -7.36 12.71
C ALA A 475 24.61 -8.76 13.03
N LEU A 476 24.96 -9.55 12.00
CA LEU A 476 25.54 -10.89 12.19
C LEU A 476 26.90 -10.82 12.89
N LYS A 477 27.81 -9.94 12.43
CA LYS A 477 29.11 -9.77 13.08
C LYS A 477 28.97 -9.32 14.53
N HIS A 478 28.01 -8.44 14.81
CA HIS A 478 27.74 -8.00 16.17
C HIS A 478 27.29 -9.18 17.04
N ALA A 479 26.29 -9.94 16.56
CA ALA A 479 25.73 -11.06 17.26
C ALA A 479 26.83 -12.13 17.58
N GLU A 480 27.63 -12.49 16.60
CA GLU A 480 28.73 -13.46 16.80
C GLU A 480 29.78 -12.95 17.78
N LYS A 481 30.20 -11.69 17.65
CA LYS A 481 31.20 -11.08 18.53
C LYS A 481 30.75 -10.97 19.98
N HIS A 482 29.45 -10.71 20.19
CA HIS A 482 28.89 -10.48 21.54
C HIS A 482 28.20 -11.72 22.12
N HIS A 483 28.29 -12.87 21.43
CA HIS A 483 27.62 -14.10 21.81
C HIS A 483 26.11 -13.88 22.00
N GLU A 484 25.46 -13.37 20.96
CA GLU A 484 24.03 -13.11 20.91
C GLU A 484 23.36 -13.98 19.83
N ARG A 485 22.10 -14.31 20.05
CA ARG A 485 21.23 -14.94 19.06
C ARG A 485 20.42 -13.84 18.37
N LEU A 486 20.40 -13.87 17.07
CA LEU A 486 19.73 -12.82 16.30
C LEU A 486 18.35 -13.28 15.85
N PHE A 487 17.32 -12.49 16.19
CA PHE A 487 16.02 -12.54 15.53
C PHE A 487 15.90 -11.32 14.62
N LEU A 488 16.13 -11.53 13.33
CA LEU A 488 16.07 -10.47 12.33
C LEU A 488 14.75 -10.59 11.54
N THR A 489 13.92 -9.58 11.62
CA THR A 489 12.73 -9.44 10.76
C THR A 489 13.03 -8.44 9.68
N HIS A 490 12.91 -8.86 8.41
CA HIS A 490 13.14 -8.00 7.25
C HIS A 490 11.88 -7.94 6.39
N LEU A 491 11.37 -6.73 6.20
CA LEU A 491 10.30 -6.44 5.24
C LEU A 491 10.93 -5.90 3.95
N THR A 492 10.69 -6.56 2.82
CA THR A 492 11.11 -6.03 1.51
C THR A 492 10.19 -4.89 1.08
N GLY A 493 10.68 -3.96 0.28
CA GLY A 493 9.91 -2.81 -0.19
C GLY A 493 9.94 -2.61 -1.71
N GLN A 494 10.85 -3.30 -2.41
CA GLN A 494 11.07 -3.09 -3.85
C GLN A 494 9.85 -3.44 -4.70
N THR A 495 9.07 -4.43 -4.29
CA THR A 495 7.86 -4.91 -4.95
C THR A 495 6.61 -4.10 -4.60
N HIS A 496 6.75 -3.09 -3.73
CA HIS A 496 5.67 -2.18 -3.42
C HIS A 496 5.37 -1.25 -4.61
N TYR A 497 4.07 -0.97 -4.79
CA TYR A 497 3.62 0.04 -5.75
C TYR A 497 4.34 1.39 -5.50
N PRO A 498 4.79 2.16 -6.50
CA PRO A 498 4.46 2.11 -7.93
C PRO A 498 5.39 1.25 -8.81
N TRP A 499 6.16 0.33 -8.23
CA TRP A 499 7.04 -0.61 -8.93
C TRP A 499 8.16 0.08 -9.72
N ASP A 500 8.82 1.02 -9.09
CA ASP A 500 9.97 1.67 -9.66
C ASP A 500 11.22 0.82 -9.50
N MET A 501 12.07 0.85 -10.51
CA MET A 501 13.34 0.13 -10.51
C MET A 501 14.43 0.94 -9.80
N PRO A 502 15.42 0.28 -9.21
CA PRO A 502 16.63 0.95 -8.73
C PRO A 502 17.24 1.84 -9.80
N VAL A 503 17.85 2.96 -9.38
CA VAL A 503 18.41 3.94 -10.31
C VAL A 503 19.55 3.34 -11.10
N GLY A 504 19.39 3.23 -12.40
CA GLY A 504 20.34 2.62 -13.33
C GLY A 504 19.89 1.28 -13.89
N ASP A 505 18.95 0.62 -13.26
CA ASP A 505 18.37 -0.62 -13.76
C ASP A 505 17.39 -0.34 -14.89
N LYS A 506 17.39 -1.22 -15.88
CA LYS A 506 16.48 -1.11 -17.03
C LYS A 506 15.23 -1.93 -16.78
N ILE A 507 14.09 -1.35 -17.15
CA ILE A 507 12.83 -2.10 -17.23
C ILE A 507 12.89 -2.94 -18.52
N GLU A 508 12.86 -4.25 -18.36
CA GLU A 508 12.79 -5.18 -19.46
C GLU A 508 11.35 -5.41 -19.90
N GLU A 509 11.14 -5.66 -21.17
CA GLU A 509 9.84 -6.10 -21.66
C GLU A 509 9.69 -7.60 -21.39
N LEU A 510 8.94 -7.93 -20.32
CA LEU A 510 8.55 -9.28 -19.93
C LEU A 510 7.15 -9.60 -20.36
N MET A 511 6.36 -8.57 -20.62
CA MET A 511 4.98 -8.64 -21.07
C MET A 511 4.73 -7.56 -22.11
N HIS A 512 4.10 -7.93 -23.22
CA HIS A 512 3.74 -6.93 -24.24
C HIS A 512 2.67 -5.98 -23.70
N HIS A 513 2.96 -4.69 -23.77
CA HIS A 513 2.08 -3.66 -23.21
C HIS A 513 1.99 -2.44 -24.14
N ASN A 514 0.91 -1.69 -23.98
CA ASN A 514 0.73 -0.39 -24.59
C ASN A 514 0.04 0.56 -23.60
N ILE A 515 -0.08 1.84 -23.96
CA ILE A 515 -0.65 2.88 -23.10
C ILE A 515 -2.12 2.66 -22.71
N PHE A 516 -2.84 1.77 -23.42
CA PHE A 516 -4.28 1.59 -23.23
C PHE A 516 -4.65 0.32 -22.46
N ASN A 517 -3.75 -0.66 -22.31
CA ASN A 517 -4.11 -1.97 -21.78
C ASN A 517 -3.70 -2.22 -20.32
N GLY A 518 -3.13 -1.23 -19.63
CA GLY A 518 -2.71 -1.34 -18.22
C GLY A 518 -1.59 -2.36 -17.94
N ARG A 519 -1.15 -3.12 -18.92
CA ARG A 519 -0.13 -4.17 -18.79
C ARG A 519 1.25 -3.62 -18.44
N ASN A 520 1.47 -2.33 -18.66
CA ASN A 520 2.70 -1.67 -18.24
C ASN A 520 2.95 -1.81 -16.72
N ARG A 521 1.91 -1.71 -15.90
CA ARG A 521 2.01 -1.89 -14.43
C ARG A 521 2.46 -3.31 -14.09
N MET A 522 1.85 -4.30 -14.71
CA MET A 522 2.24 -5.70 -14.51
C MET A 522 3.66 -5.96 -14.99
N ASN A 523 4.07 -5.38 -16.13
CA ASN A 523 5.45 -5.49 -16.60
C ASN A 523 6.44 -4.89 -15.59
N ARG A 524 6.13 -3.73 -15.01
CA ARG A 524 6.97 -3.11 -13.96
C ARG A 524 7.04 -3.98 -12.72
N TYR A 525 5.90 -4.48 -12.25
CA TYR A 525 5.84 -5.40 -11.11
C TYR A 525 6.71 -6.65 -11.32
N LEU A 526 6.61 -7.29 -12.48
CA LEU A 526 7.45 -8.45 -12.81
C LEU A 526 8.96 -8.09 -12.74
N ASN A 527 9.35 -6.93 -13.24
CA ASN A 527 10.73 -6.47 -13.14
C ASN A 527 11.19 -6.30 -11.69
N THR A 528 10.33 -5.74 -10.81
CA THR A 528 10.67 -5.58 -9.39
C THR A 528 10.75 -6.92 -8.66
N LEU A 529 9.97 -7.93 -9.05
CA LEU A 529 10.13 -9.29 -8.54
C LEU A 529 11.52 -9.85 -8.81
N GLY A 530 12.08 -9.60 -10.01
CA GLY A 530 13.44 -10.01 -10.33
C GLY A 530 14.51 -9.31 -9.48
N VAL A 531 14.27 -8.06 -9.08
CA VAL A 531 15.15 -7.36 -8.13
C VAL A 531 15.06 -7.99 -6.74
N ALA A 532 13.85 -8.25 -6.27
CA ALA A 532 13.62 -8.88 -4.97
C ALA A 532 14.20 -10.29 -4.91
N ASP A 533 14.08 -11.08 -5.98
CA ASP A 533 14.68 -12.43 -6.05
C ASP A 533 16.20 -12.39 -5.93
N ARG A 534 16.87 -11.45 -6.61
CA ARG A 534 18.32 -11.26 -6.48
C ARG A 534 18.70 -10.87 -5.05
N TRP A 535 17.96 -9.96 -4.43
CA TRP A 535 18.21 -9.58 -3.05
C TRP A 535 18.06 -10.74 -2.07
N ILE A 536 17.05 -11.60 -2.25
CA ILE A 536 16.91 -12.82 -1.45
C ILE A 536 18.17 -13.70 -1.59
N GLY A 537 18.68 -13.85 -2.81
CA GLY A 537 19.95 -14.54 -3.05
C GLY A 537 21.11 -13.91 -2.27
N GLU A 538 21.23 -12.58 -2.29
CA GLU A 538 22.28 -11.86 -1.53
C GLU A 538 22.14 -12.07 -0.01
N VAL A 539 20.92 -12.13 0.53
CA VAL A 539 20.72 -12.42 1.96
C VAL A 539 21.28 -13.80 2.32
N PHE A 540 21.03 -14.81 1.48
CA PHE A 540 21.61 -16.15 1.70
C PHE A 540 23.14 -16.16 1.57
N GLU A 541 23.69 -15.41 0.60
CA GLU A 541 25.15 -15.24 0.48
C GLU A 541 25.75 -14.61 1.75
N ILE A 542 25.11 -13.56 2.31
CA ILE A 542 25.56 -12.93 3.56
C ILE A 542 25.62 -13.95 4.70
N ILE A 543 24.61 -14.80 4.84
CA ILE A 543 24.53 -15.84 5.88
C ILE A 543 25.63 -16.90 5.68
N GLU A 544 25.88 -17.28 4.43
CA GLU A 544 26.95 -18.22 4.05
C GLU A 544 28.34 -17.63 4.30
N GLU A 545 28.57 -16.36 3.85
CA GLU A 545 29.83 -15.64 4.07
C GLU A 545 30.13 -15.44 5.57
N ALA A 546 29.10 -15.29 6.38
CA ALA A 546 29.23 -15.21 7.84
C ALA A 546 29.55 -16.58 8.49
N GLY A 547 29.46 -17.69 7.75
CA GLY A 547 29.71 -19.05 8.24
C GLY A 547 28.65 -19.58 9.19
N VAL A 548 27.43 -19.02 9.18
CA VAL A 548 26.32 -19.39 10.08
C VAL A 548 25.13 -20.01 9.35
N ALA A 549 25.30 -20.41 8.10
CA ALA A 549 24.20 -20.94 7.28
C ALA A 549 23.53 -22.17 7.89
N ASP A 550 24.32 -23.11 8.41
CA ASP A 550 23.82 -24.34 9.02
C ASP A 550 23.19 -24.13 10.41
N GLU A 551 23.30 -22.92 10.96
CA GLU A 551 22.79 -22.54 12.28
C GLU A 551 21.71 -21.44 12.20
N THR A 552 21.28 -21.09 10.98
CA THR A 552 20.28 -20.03 10.75
C THR A 552 19.01 -20.60 10.15
N LEU A 553 17.89 -20.40 10.85
CA LEU A 553 16.56 -20.66 10.30
C LEU A 553 16.10 -19.44 9.51
N VAL A 554 15.88 -19.61 8.21
CA VAL A 554 15.29 -18.56 7.36
C VAL A 554 13.83 -18.92 7.06
N VAL A 555 12.93 -18.02 7.42
CA VAL A 555 11.49 -18.15 7.19
C VAL A 555 11.07 -17.07 6.21
N LEU A 556 10.50 -17.46 5.07
CA LEU A 556 9.98 -16.55 4.06
C LEU A 556 8.46 -16.60 4.09
N VAL A 557 7.83 -15.42 4.15
CA VAL A 557 6.37 -15.28 4.13
C VAL A 557 5.97 -14.12 3.24
N GLY A 558 4.91 -14.29 2.47
CA GLY A 558 4.32 -13.18 1.72
C GLY A 558 3.69 -12.15 2.66
N ASP A 559 3.66 -10.90 2.24
CA ASP A 559 2.99 -9.83 2.99
C ASP A 559 1.51 -9.77 2.66
N GLN A 560 1.20 -9.87 1.37
CA GLN A 560 -0.16 -9.78 0.85
C GLN A 560 -0.37 -10.80 -0.27
#